data_5a47c126ee06c0113cdb689ca4dcd2e8
#
_entry.id   5a47c126ee06c0113cdb689ca4dcd2e8
#
_cell.length_a   1.000
_cell.length_b   1.000
_cell.length_c   1.000
_cell.angle_alpha   90.00
_cell.angle_beta   90.00
_cell.angle_gamma   90.00
#
_symmetry.space_group_name_H-M   'P 1'
#
loop_
_entity.id
_entity.type
_entity.pdbx_description
1 polymer ?
#
loop_
_entity_poly.entity_id
_entity_poly.type
_entity_poly.pdbx_seq_one_letter_code
_entity_poly.pdbx_strand_id
1 'polypeptide(L)'
;MGITELRQLSVPDLELADSPESIGAQLVRQGAISRTDMVLARMVRAHCDASIDDILKAEGLIEEDSLLAAHAARLKTRCVDRDAVAGLACRVTDQAPGDLLRGGILPVQDRDGLPAILTHAPGAAQEADGARLLIAPRGLIQDEIAKRHRTALTRMAEARVDAAESCRTWSDRFHRRLGITLVFLAIASALTFAFPVVVFSVVALWACVTLVVSIALKLAAFVASARPAPRASPTGAHGVPADNKPLPKVSIIVPLFRETEIAHHLIGCLQRLTYPKCLLDVVLVLEEEDALTRRTLAQIDLPPWIRPVIAPDGQPRTKPRAMNYALDFCQGDIIGILDAEDAPDPDQITVIARRFQNAPEDVVCLQGALDYYNPRQNWLARCFTIEYATWFRRMLPGMAQLGFAIPLGGTTLYFRRKALDHLGAWDAHNVTEDADLGFRLARHGFRTEMIDTVTAEEANCRLWPWIKQRSRWLKGYMTTYLVHMRRPGLLFRQLGAWKFLGFQAHFMVALSQFILAPVLWSFWLVLLGLPHPFDIFMQRSVLVTLCSLFLTAEVLSLTIHAFAVARPDHRHLLPWVPTMLFYAPLGAIAAYKALYELVLAPFFWDKTAHGVSLGSRPVRLGSAASDDGADLS
;
A
#
# COMPACT_ATOMS: atom_id res chain seq x y z
N MET A 1 -3.76 -18.60 16.19
CA MET A 1 -4.70 -19.58 16.75
C MET A 1 -5.73 -18.82 17.57
N GLY A 2 -6.98 -18.75 17.12
CA GLY A 2 -8.06 -18.05 17.85
C GLY A 2 -8.67 -18.94 18.94
N ILE A 3 -9.47 -18.34 19.81
CA ILE A 3 -10.18 -19.09 20.89
C ILE A 3 -11.04 -20.23 20.30
N THR A 4 -11.62 -20.02 19.14
CA THR A 4 -12.46 -21.03 18.46
C THR A 4 -11.69 -22.30 18.12
N GLU A 5 -10.42 -22.18 17.73
CA GLU A 5 -9.54 -23.32 17.43
C GLU A 5 -9.05 -24.01 18.71
N LEU A 6 -8.82 -23.25 19.79
CA LEU A 6 -8.39 -23.78 21.08
C LEU A 6 -9.49 -24.54 21.83
N ARG A 7 -10.77 -24.26 21.58
CA ARG A 7 -11.92 -24.98 22.19
C ARG A 7 -11.96 -26.46 21.85
N GLN A 8 -11.24 -26.88 20.81
CA GLN A 8 -11.14 -28.30 20.41
C GLN A 8 -10.06 -29.07 21.15
N LEU A 9 -9.20 -28.37 21.93
CA LEU A 9 -8.17 -28.99 22.76
C LEU A 9 -8.71 -29.20 24.18
N SER A 10 -8.45 -30.40 24.77
CA SER A 10 -8.77 -30.65 26.17
C SER A 10 -7.96 -29.67 27.05
N VAL A 11 -8.67 -28.77 27.74
CA VAL A 11 -8.06 -27.75 28.60
C VAL A 11 -7.59 -28.43 29.90
N PRO A 12 -6.28 -28.39 30.24
CA PRO A 12 -5.85 -28.79 31.58
C PRO A 12 -6.44 -27.86 32.66
N ASP A 13 -6.63 -28.36 33.85
CA ASP A 13 -7.02 -27.55 35.04
C ASP A 13 -5.92 -26.51 35.34
N LEU A 14 -5.96 -25.39 34.64
CA LEU A 14 -5.11 -24.23 34.87
C LEU A 14 -5.74 -23.43 36.02
N GLU A 15 -5.09 -23.46 37.18
CA GLU A 15 -5.47 -22.64 38.34
C GLU A 15 -5.57 -21.16 37.96
N LEU A 16 -6.70 -20.55 38.30
CA LEU A 16 -6.99 -19.12 38.13
C LEU A 16 -6.16 -18.29 39.12
N ALA A 17 -4.85 -18.20 38.93
CA ALA A 17 -3.96 -17.36 39.71
C ALA A 17 -4.09 -15.88 39.32
N ASP A 18 -5.28 -15.31 39.46
CA ASP A 18 -5.49 -13.86 39.34
C ASP A 18 -5.73 -13.26 40.70
N SER A 19 -5.22 -12.04 40.91
CA SER A 19 -5.71 -11.25 42.02
C SER A 19 -7.23 -11.14 41.93
N PRO A 20 -7.97 -11.28 43.02
CA PRO A 20 -9.45 -11.13 43.04
C PRO A 20 -9.94 -9.81 42.46
N GLU A 21 -9.04 -8.84 42.28
CA GLU A 21 -9.30 -7.50 41.75
C GLU A 21 -9.09 -7.37 40.25
N SER A 22 -8.66 -8.45 39.53
CA SER A 22 -8.50 -8.37 38.10
C SER A 22 -9.84 -8.20 37.40
N ILE A 23 -9.84 -7.47 36.24
CA ILE A 23 -11.05 -7.27 35.45
C ILE A 23 -11.63 -8.62 34.98
N GLY A 24 -10.78 -9.58 34.64
CA GLY A 24 -11.19 -10.92 34.24
C GLY A 24 -11.93 -11.68 35.36
N ALA A 25 -11.43 -11.63 36.58
CA ALA A 25 -12.10 -12.24 37.74
C ALA A 25 -13.46 -11.57 38.00
N GLN A 26 -13.58 -10.27 37.82
CA GLN A 26 -14.84 -9.54 37.93
C GLN A 26 -15.85 -9.96 36.85
N LEU A 27 -15.45 -10.03 35.59
CA LEU A 27 -16.32 -10.43 34.48
C LEU A 27 -16.86 -11.85 34.65
N VAL A 28 -16.02 -12.79 35.11
CA VAL A 28 -16.43 -14.16 35.43
C VAL A 28 -17.44 -14.17 36.62
N ARG A 29 -17.19 -13.38 37.70
CA ARG A 29 -18.13 -13.29 38.83
C ARG A 29 -19.47 -12.71 38.44
N GLN A 30 -19.48 -11.76 37.52
CA GLN A 30 -20.71 -11.15 36.99
C GLN A 30 -21.45 -12.06 35.98
N GLY A 31 -20.84 -13.19 35.58
CA GLY A 31 -21.40 -14.09 34.55
C GLY A 31 -21.36 -13.52 33.13
N ALA A 32 -20.61 -12.43 32.92
CA ALA A 32 -20.47 -11.82 31.61
C ALA A 32 -19.64 -12.68 30.65
N ILE A 33 -18.69 -13.48 31.18
CA ILE A 33 -17.92 -14.47 30.46
C ILE A 33 -17.81 -15.77 31.24
N SER A 34 -17.59 -16.90 30.55
CA SER A 34 -17.37 -18.18 31.24
C SER A 34 -15.93 -18.30 31.75
N ARG A 35 -15.71 -19.18 32.76
CA ARG A 35 -14.34 -19.51 33.24
C ARG A 35 -13.49 -20.08 32.09
N THR A 36 -14.06 -20.89 31.24
CA THR A 36 -13.38 -21.49 30.09
C THR A 36 -12.91 -20.42 29.11
N ASP A 37 -13.76 -19.45 28.78
CA ASP A 37 -13.39 -18.35 27.88
C ASP A 37 -12.26 -17.49 28.46
N MET A 38 -12.22 -17.27 29.78
CA MET A 38 -11.13 -16.56 30.45
C MET A 38 -9.81 -17.33 30.38
N VAL A 39 -9.83 -18.65 30.59
CA VAL A 39 -8.62 -19.51 30.43
C VAL A 39 -8.10 -19.44 29.01
N LEU A 40 -8.98 -19.58 28.02
CA LEU A 40 -8.62 -19.47 26.61
C LEU A 40 -8.05 -18.08 26.26
N ALA A 41 -8.65 -17.00 26.76
CA ALA A 41 -8.14 -15.65 26.57
C ALA A 41 -6.70 -15.49 27.13
N ARG A 42 -6.40 -16.10 28.26
CA ARG A 42 -5.03 -16.11 28.84
C ARG A 42 -4.05 -16.92 28.03
N MET A 43 -4.47 -18.05 27.47
CA MET A 43 -3.62 -18.85 26.58
C MET A 43 -3.28 -18.03 25.32
N VAL A 44 -4.23 -17.31 24.73
CA VAL A 44 -3.97 -16.40 23.61
C VAL A 44 -3.00 -15.30 24.02
N ARG A 45 -3.22 -14.67 25.18
CA ARG A 45 -2.34 -13.61 25.70
C ARG A 45 -0.89 -14.07 25.91
N ALA A 46 -0.67 -15.32 26.28
CA ALA A 46 0.69 -15.86 26.44
C ALA A 46 1.49 -15.87 25.11
N HIS A 47 0.81 -15.83 23.95
CA HIS A 47 1.42 -15.87 22.62
C HIS A 47 1.30 -14.55 21.86
N CYS A 48 0.53 -13.60 22.37
CA CYS A 48 0.21 -12.34 21.72
C CYS A 48 0.44 -11.18 22.68
N ASP A 49 0.95 -10.06 22.15
CA ASP A 49 1.05 -8.80 22.91
C ASP A 49 -0.28 -8.04 22.82
N ALA A 50 -1.34 -8.65 23.39
CA ALA A 50 -2.67 -8.08 23.40
C ALA A 50 -3.22 -8.02 24.83
N SER A 51 -4.03 -7.00 25.12
CA SER A 51 -4.77 -6.93 26.37
C SER A 51 -5.86 -8.02 26.41
N ILE A 52 -6.23 -8.48 27.61
CA ILE A 52 -7.36 -9.41 27.77
C ILE A 52 -8.64 -8.78 27.19
N ASP A 53 -8.83 -7.49 27.35
CA ASP A 53 -9.96 -6.73 26.82
C ASP A 53 -10.05 -6.81 25.31
N ASP A 54 -8.91 -6.63 24.60
CA ASP A 54 -8.85 -6.74 23.15
C ASP A 54 -9.12 -8.17 22.67
N ILE A 55 -8.63 -9.17 23.40
CA ILE A 55 -8.87 -10.58 23.07
C ILE A 55 -10.36 -10.92 23.20
N LEU A 56 -10.98 -10.57 24.34
CA LEU A 56 -12.38 -10.86 24.59
C LEU A 56 -13.31 -10.17 23.57
N LYS A 57 -13.01 -8.93 23.21
CA LYS A 57 -13.77 -8.18 22.19
C LYS A 57 -13.59 -8.77 20.79
N ALA A 58 -12.35 -9.03 20.39
CA ALA A 58 -12.05 -9.51 19.04
C ALA A 58 -12.66 -10.89 18.73
N GLU A 59 -12.76 -11.75 19.77
CA GLU A 59 -13.37 -13.08 19.67
C GLU A 59 -14.90 -13.04 19.87
N GLY A 60 -15.48 -11.86 20.09
CA GLY A 60 -16.93 -11.69 20.30
C GLY A 60 -17.47 -12.32 21.60
N LEU A 61 -16.60 -12.50 22.59
CA LEU A 61 -16.97 -13.11 23.89
C LEU A 61 -17.64 -12.13 24.84
N ILE A 62 -17.48 -10.83 24.62
CA ILE A 62 -18.08 -9.76 25.41
C ILE A 62 -18.39 -8.55 24.53
N GLU A 63 -19.52 -7.94 24.76
CA GLU A 63 -19.87 -6.65 24.17
C GLU A 63 -19.05 -5.52 24.79
N GLU A 64 -18.67 -4.53 23.98
CA GLU A 64 -17.84 -3.41 24.43
C GLU A 64 -18.48 -2.65 25.60
N ASP A 65 -19.79 -2.43 25.57
CA ASP A 65 -20.51 -1.72 26.63
C ASP A 65 -20.45 -2.46 27.96
N SER A 66 -20.58 -3.78 27.95
CA SER A 66 -20.48 -4.62 29.17
C SER A 66 -19.06 -4.58 29.76
N LEU A 67 -18.04 -4.58 28.92
CA LEU A 67 -16.65 -4.47 29.35
C LEU A 67 -16.35 -3.10 29.96
N LEU A 68 -16.82 -2.02 29.34
CA LEU A 68 -16.64 -0.65 29.84
C LEU A 68 -17.40 -0.42 31.15
N ALA A 69 -18.60 -0.99 31.29
CA ALA A 69 -19.36 -0.97 32.52
C ALA A 69 -18.61 -1.67 33.68
N ALA A 70 -17.96 -2.81 33.41
CA ALA A 70 -17.14 -3.50 34.39
C ALA A 70 -15.91 -2.66 34.81
N HIS A 71 -15.24 -2.00 33.88
CA HIS A 71 -14.16 -1.07 34.18
C HIS A 71 -14.64 0.13 35.04
N ALA A 72 -15.79 0.72 34.67
CA ALA A 72 -16.37 1.85 35.40
C ALA A 72 -16.71 1.48 36.86
N ALA A 73 -17.33 0.31 37.07
CA ALA A 73 -17.63 -0.20 38.38
C ALA A 73 -16.35 -0.43 39.22
N ARG A 74 -15.31 -1.00 38.64
CA ARG A 74 -14.01 -1.24 39.30
C ARG A 74 -13.33 0.04 39.75
N LEU A 75 -13.35 1.07 38.90
CA LEU A 75 -12.69 2.36 39.16
C LEU A 75 -13.58 3.36 39.88
N LYS A 76 -14.80 2.94 40.29
CA LYS A 76 -15.81 3.80 40.93
C LYS A 76 -16.06 5.09 40.11
N THR A 77 -16.13 4.94 38.80
CA THR A 77 -16.41 6.00 37.83
C THR A 77 -17.66 5.67 37.03
N ARG A 78 -17.99 6.48 36.03
CA ARG A 78 -19.15 6.28 35.17
C ARG A 78 -18.78 6.07 33.73
N CYS A 79 -19.56 5.24 33.02
CA CYS A 79 -19.60 5.24 31.56
C CYS A 79 -20.37 6.47 31.07
N VAL A 80 -19.89 7.06 29.98
CA VAL A 80 -20.46 8.25 29.36
C VAL A 80 -20.93 7.88 27.97
N ASP A 81 -22.20 8.14 27.67
CA ASP A 81 -22.82 7.95 26.38
C ASP A 81 -22.54 9.12 25.41
N ARG A 82 -23.02 9.00 24.17
CA ARG A 82 -22.79 9.98 23.11
C ARG A 82 -23.30 11.38 23.48
N ASP A 83 -24.47 11.48 24.07
CA ASP A 83 -25.10 12.77 24.42
C ASP A 83 -24.35 13.43 25.58
N ALA A 84 -23.93 12.64 26.55
CA ALA A 84 -23.15 13.15 27.66
C ALA A 84 -21.74 13.61 27.22
N VAL A 85 -21.06 12.89 26.31
CA VAL A 85 -19.75 13.30 25.76
C VAL A 85 -19.86 14.60 24.96
N ALA A 86 -20.91 14.75 24.16
CA ALA A 86 -21.14 15.97 23.38
C ALA A 86 -21.35 17.22 24.27
N GLY A 87 -21.88 17.01 25.49
CA GLY A 87 -22.09 18.07 26.48
C GLY A 87 -20.87 18.44 27.32
N LEU A 88 -19.75 17.69 27.26
CA LEU A 88 -18.54 17.99 28.01
C LEU A 88 -17.73 19.10 27.33
N ALA A 89 -17.26 20.08 28.09
CA ALA A 89 -16.34 21.10 27.57
C ALA A 89 -14.95 20.49 27.35
N CYS A 90 -14.31 20.84 26.23
CA CYS A 90 -12.94 20.41 25.95
C CYS A 90 -11.96 21.25 26.78
N ARG A 91 -11.01 20.61 27.41
CA ARG A 91 -9.87 21.31 28.01
C ARG A 91 -8.80 21.55 26.95
N VAL A 92 -8.27 22.76 26.91
CA VAL A 92 -7.14 23.09 26.04
C VAL A 92 -5.94 22.22 26.46
N THR A 93 -5.32 21.57 25.51
CA THR A 93 -4.13 20.73 25.71
C THR A 93 -3.08 21.08 24.64
N ASP A 94 -1.81 20.94 25.00
CA ASP A 94 -0.70 21.10 24.08
C ASP A 94 -0.47 19.88 23.19
N GLN A 95 -1.21 18.78 23.42
CA GLN A 95 -1.09 17.56 22.62
C GLN A 95 -1.67 17.74 21.22
N ALA A 96 -0.98 17.22 20.22
CA ALA A 96 -1.49 17.23 18.85
C ALA A 96 -2.76 16.38 18.72
N PRO A 97 -3.75 16.79 17.92
CA PRO A 97 -4.99 16.01 17.74
C PRO A 97 -4.75 14.55 17.28
N GLY A 98 -3.70 14.29 16.49
CA GLY A 98 -3.31 12.93 16.10
C GLY A 98 -2.85 12.06 17.28
N ASP A 99 -2.21 12.65 18.30
CA ASP A 99 -1.78 11.92 19.50
C ASP A 99 -2.98 11.58 20.40
N LEU A 100 -3.94 12.50 20.50
CA LEU A 100 -5.21 12.27 21.19
C LEU A 100 -5.99 11.10 20.55
N LEU A 101 -6.07 11.09 19.20
CA LEU A 101 -6.73 10.00 18.45
C LEU A 101 -6.03 8.65 18.68
N ARG A 102 -4.71 8.63 18.63
CA ARG A 102 -3.91 7.41 18.87
C ARG A 102 -4.09 6.87 20.28
N GLY A 103 -3.97 7.76 21.27
CA GLY A 103 -4.15 7.41 22.67
C GLY A 103 -5.58 7.04 23.03
N GLY A 104 -6.57 7.48 22.24
CA GLY A 104 -7.98 7.34 22.60
C GLY A 104 -8.29 8.04 23.92
N ILE A 105 -7.70 9.22 24.12
CA ILE A 105 -7.78 10.03 25.33
C ILE A 105 -8.25 11.42 24.95
N LEU A 106 -9.28 11.93 25.64
CA LEU A 106 -9.76 13.29 25.45
C LEU A 106 -9.83 14.02 26.80
N PRO A 107 -8.97 15.04 27.02
CA PRO A 107 -9.08 15.92 28.17
C PRO A 107 -10.35 16.77 28.09
N VAL A 108 -11.18 16.71 29.16
CA VAL A 108 -12.47 17.41 29.24
C VAL A 108 -12.65 18.07 30.60
N GLN A 109 -13.68 18.88 30.72
CA GLN A 109 -14.21 19.32 32.00
C GLN A 109 -15.51 18.56 32.30
N ASP A 110 -15.62 17.97 33.48
CA ASP A 110 -16.87 17.34 33.91
C ASP A 110 -17.98 18.39 34.13
N ARG A 111 -19.20 17.96 34.32
CA ARG A 111 -20.36 18.84 34.57
C ARG A 111 -20.16 19.82 35.73
N ASP A 112 -19.32 19.44 36.69
CA ASP A 112 -18.95 20.27 37.82
C ASP A 112 -17.79 21.24 37.52
N GLY A 113 -17.32 21.33 36.27
CA GLY A 113 -16.17 22.15 35.88
C GLY A 113 -14.80 21.59 36.28
N LEU A 114 -14.76 20.39 36.86
CA LEU A 114 -13.52 19.76 37.31
C LEU A 114 -12.78 19.10 36.14
N PRO A 115 -11.43 19.06 36.19
CA PRO A 115 -10.62 18.36 35.16
C PRO A 115 -10.98 16.88 35.12
N ALA A 116 -11.27 16.37 33.93
CA ALA A 116 -11.54 14.97 33.71
C ALA A 116 -10.85 14.49 32.42
N ILE A 117 -10.63 13.19 32.34
CA ILE A 117 -10.07 12.51 31.17
C ILE A 117 -11.05 11.45 30.71
N LEU A 118 -11.51 11.58 29.48
CA LEU A 118 -12.31 10.58 28.80
C LEU A 118 -11.39 9.54 28.16
N THR A 119 -11.53 8.25 28.50
CA THR A 119 -10.68 7.18 28.00
C THR A 119 -11.45 5.87 27.83
N HIS A 120 -11.00 5.03 26.89
CA HIS A 120 -11.48 3.66 26.71
C HIS A 120 -10.62 2.63 27.44
N ALA A 121 -9.37 3.01 27.79
CA ALA A 121 -8.36 2.15 28.42
C ALA A 121 -7.87 2.79 29.73
N PRO A 122 -8.55 2.59 30.82
CA PRO A 122 -8.25 3.29 32.07
C PRO A 122 -6.89 2.96 32.69
N GLY A 123 -6.29 1.81 32.35
CA GLY A 123 -4.92 1.46 32.76
C GLY A 123 -3.84 2.40 32.24
N ALA A 124 -3.99 2.89 31.00
CA ALA A 124 -3.08 3.83 30.40
C ALA A 124 -3.28 5.29 30.87
N ALA A 125 -4.43 5.60 31.48
CA ALA A 125 -4.78 6.96 31.91
C ALA A 125 -4.54 7.22 33.40
N GLN A 126 -4.16 6.22 34.20
CA GLN A 126 -3.91 6.33 35.63
C GLN A 126 -2.73 7.24 36.01
N GLU A 127 -1.85 7.55 35.07
CA GLU A 127 -0.69 8.44 35.28
C GLU A 127 -1.02 9.94 35.17
N ALA A 128 -2.27 10.30 34.87
CA ALA A 128 -2.66 11.71 34.69
C ALA A 128 -3.07 12.35 36.04
N ASP A 129 -2.21 13.20 36.53
CA ASP A 129 -2.22 14.03 37.72
C ASP A 129 -3.64 14.47 38.18
N GLY A 130 -4.26 13.75 39.08
CA GLY A 130 -5.43 14.20 39.84
C GLY A 130 -6.73 14.42 39.06
N ALA A 131 -6.76 14.12 37.74
CA ALA A 131 -7.95 14.27 36.92
C ALA A 131 -8.93 13.09 37.13
N ARG A 132 -10.23 13.38 37.14
CA ARG A 132 -11.28 12.37 37.20
C ARG A 132 -11.33 11.54 35.93
N LEU A 133 -11.37 10.21 36.04
CA LEU A 133 -11.52 9.35 34.85
C LEU A 133 -13.01 9.23 34.46
N LEU A 134 -13.29 9.32 33.21
CA LEU A 134 -14.59 9.00 32.58
C LEU A 134 -14.35 7.93 31.50
N ILE A 135 -15.22 6.96 31.40
CA ILE A 135 -15.06 5.83 30.48
C ILE A 135 -16.06 5.94 29.35
N ALA A 136 -15.60 5.78 28.12
CA ALA A 136 -16.45 5.72 26.93
C ALA A 136 -15.85 4.78 25.87
N PRO A 137 -16.68 4.28 24.93
CA PRO A 137 -16.20 3.52 23.79
C PRO A 137 -15.13 4.28 23.00
N ARG A 138 -14.10 3.57 22.53
CA ARG A 138 -13.01 4.19 21.77
C ARG A 138 -13.50 4.94 20.52
N GLY A 139 -14.43 4.33 19.78
CA GLY A 139 -15.01 4.97 18.59
C GLY A 139 -15.67 6.30 18.89
N LEU A 140 -16.41 6.38 20.01
CA LEU A 140 -17.05 7.61 20.45
C LEU A 140 -16.04 8.71 20.79
N ILE A 141 -14.94 8.35 21.48
CA ILE A 141 -13.87 9.30 21.81
C ILE A 141 -13.20 9.81 20.52
N GLN A 142 -12.88 8.91 19.58
CA GLN A 142 -12.27 9.28 18.31
C GLN A 142 -13.19 10.15 17.45
N ASP A 143 -14.49 9.83 17.38
CA ASP A 143 -15.50 10.65 16.70
C ASP A 143 -15.56 12.08 17.26
N GLU A 144 -15.52 12.20 18.59
CA GLU A 144 -15.60 13.50 19.23
C GLU A 144 -14.30 14.31 19.03
N ILE A 145 -13.12 13.68 19.10
CA ILE A 145 -11.84 14.33 18.76
C ILE A 145 -11.86 14.79 17.29
N ALA A 146 -12.27 13.90 16.39
CA ALA A 146 -12.36 14.20 14.96
C ALA A 146 -13.30 15.38 14.67
N LYS A 147 -14.43 15.44 15.33
CA LYS A 147 -15.41 16.54 15.21
C LYS A 147 -14.84 17.85 15.74
N ARG A 148 -14.25 17.87 16.92
CA ARG A 148 -13.70 19.08 17.57
C ARG A 148 -12.48 19.63 16.85
N HIS A 149 -11.61 18.75 16.34
CA HIS A 149 -10.37 19.11 15.66
C HIS A 149 -10.41 18.93 14.14
N ARG A 150 -11.62 18.88 13.56
CA ARG A 150 -11.84 18.60 12.13
C ARG A 150 -10.90 19.40 11.21
N THR A 151 -10.85 20.72 11.37
CA THR A 151 -10.04 21.59 10.50
C THR A 151 -8.54 21.30 10.62
N ALA A 152 -8.05 21.04 11.83
CA ALA A 152 -6.64 20.73 12.07
C ALA A 152 -6.26 19.39 11.46
N LEU A 153 -7.06 18.35 11.68
CA LEU A 153 -6.84 17.00 11.14
C LEU A 153 -6.91 16.98 9.60
N THR A 154 -7.87 17.72 9.01
CA THR A 154 -7.96 17.86 7.55
C THR A 154 -6.70 18.49 6.97
N ARG A 155 -6.24 19.62 7.54
CA ARG A 155 -5.00 20.30 7.11
C ARG A 155 -3.77 19.41 7.30
N MET A 156 -3.70 18.65 8.39
CA MET A 156 -2.63 17.69 8.61
C MET A 156 -2.62 16.61 7.51
N ALA A 157 -3.76 16.04 7.17
CA ALA A 157 -3.87 15.03 6.11
C ALA A 157 -3.44 15.55 4.73
N GLU A 158 -3.71 16.83 4.44
CA GLU A 158 -3.38 17.49 3.17
C GLU A 158 -1.90 17.87 3.03
N ALA A 159 -1.24 18.22 4.15
CA ALA A 159 0.08 18.84 4.13
C ALA A 159 1.12 18.13 5.01
N ARG A 160 0.92 16.83 5.29
CA ARG A 160 1.75 16.04 6.20
C ARG A 160 3.21 15.92 5.74
N VAL A 161 3.43 15.79 4.42
CA VAL A 161 4.77 15.72 3.83
C VAL A 161 5.40 17.11 3.75
N ASP A 162 6.72 17.19 3.97
CA ASP A 162 7.46 18.46 3.81
C ASP A 162 7.26 19.06 2.41
N ALA A 163 7.14 20.38 2.33
CA ALA A 163 6.94 21.10 1.07
C ALA A 163 8.06 20.89 0.04
N ALA A 164 9.28 20.62 0.50
CA ALA A 164 10.43 20.35 -0.37
C ALA A 164 10.32 18.98 -1.06
N GLU A 165 9.58 18.04 -0.48
CA GLU A 165 9.38 16.68 -0.99
C GLU A 165 7.96 16.43 -1.54
N SER A 166 7.08 17.43 -1.46
CA SER A 166 5.69 17.36 -1.95
C SER A 166 5.50 18.10 -3.26
N CYS A 167 4.57 17.61 -4.09
CA CYS A 167 4.16 18.28 -5.32
C CYS A 167 3.05 19.33 -5.11
N ARG A 168 2.58 19.56 -3.87
CA ARG A 168 1.43 20.43 -3.54
C ARG A 168 1.49 21.85 -4.12
N THR A 169 2.70 22.41 -4.32
CA THR A 169 2.87 23.77 -4.87
C THR A 169 2.67 23.86 -6.38
N TRP A 170 2.28 22.78 -7.06
CA TRP A 170 2.11 22.77 -8.52
C TRP A 170 0.78 23.35 -8.98
N SER A 171 -0.27 23.32 -8.15
CA SER A 171 -1.57 23.94 -8.47
C SER A 171 -1.45 25.42 -8.82
N ASP A 172 -0.71 26.16 -8.01
CA ASP A 172 -0.57 27.60 -8.11
C ASP A 172 0.26 28.08 -9.32
N ARG A 173 0.84 27.15 -10.08
CA ARG A 173 1.78 27.43 -11.16
C ARG A 173 1.25 27.08 -12.56
N PHE A 174 -0.06 27.01 -12.75
CA PHE A 174 -0.65 26.60 -14.04
C PHE A 174 -0.15 27.44 -15.22
N HIS A 175 -0.28 28.77 -15.15
CA HIS A 175 0.17 29.65 -16.23
C HIS A 175 1.67 29.56 -16.50
N ARG A 176 2.48 29.37 -15.45
CA ARG A 176 3.92 29.17 -15.58
C ARG A 176 4.24 27.85 -16.28
N ARG A 177 3.57 26.75 -15.90
CA ARG A 177 3.76 25.44 -16.54
C ARG A 177 3.39 25.50 -18.01
N LEU A 178 2.21 26.04 -18.32
CA LEU A 178 1.73 26.20 -19.70
C LEU A 178 2.69 27.06 -20.51
N GLY A 179 3.12 28.20 -19.98
CA GLY A 179 4.08 29.09 -20.63
C GLY A 179 5.40 28.40 -20.92
N ILE A 180 6.00 27.70 -19.96
CA ILE A 180 7.24 26.93 -20.15
C ILE A 180 7.04 25.85 -21.22
N THR A 181 5.92 25.13 -21.21
CA THR A 181 5.63 24.08 -22.20
C THR A 181 5.49 24.67 -23.61
N LEU A 182 4.77 25.79 -23.75
CA LEU A 182 4.60 26.45 -25.05
C LEU A 182 5.91 26.98 -25.60
N VAL A 183 6.74 27.61 -24.74
CA VAL A 183 8.09 28.08 -25.12
C VAL A 183 8.97 26.90 -25.53
N PHE A 184 8.96 25.80 -24.76
CA PHE A 184 9.70 24.59 -25.12
C PHE A 184 9.27 24.02 -26.46
N LEU A 185 7.96 23.89 -26.70
CA LEU A 185 7.41 23.40 -27.97
C LEU A 185 7.76 24.32 -29.15
N ALA A 186 7.69 25.63 -28.95
CA ALA A 186 8.08 26.61 -29.98
C ALA A 186 9.57 26.50 -30.33
N ILE A 187 10.44 26.41 -29.31
CA ILE A 187 11.89 26.23 -29.52
C ILE A 187 12.17 24.89 -30.21
N ALA A 188 11.57 23.80 -29.73
CA ALA A 188 11.74 22.46 -30.32
C ALA A 188 11.29 22.44 -31.79
N SER A 189 10.15 23.05 -32.10
CA SER A 189 9.64 23.17 -33.48
C SER A 189 10.57 24.01 -34.35
N ALA A 190 11.03 25.15 -33.86
CA ALA A 190 11.95 26.03 -34.61
C ALA A 190 13.29 25.32 -34.87
N LEU A 191 13.85 24.62 -33.88
CA LEU A 191 15.09 23.84 -34.02
C LEU A 191 14.89 22.67 -35.01
N THR A 192 13.76 21.98 -34.99
CA THR A 192 13.44 20.89 -35.90
C THR A 192 13.33 21.41 -37.35
N PHE A 193 12.74 22.59 -37.52
CA PHE A 193 12.65 23.21 -38.84
C PHE A 193 14.00 23.72 -39.35
N ALA A 194 14.80 24.37 -38.50
CA ALA A 194 16.07 24.96 -38.88
C ALA A 194 17.19 23.91 -39.00
N PHE A 195 17.22 22.89 -38.17
CA PHE A 195 18.30 21.90 -38.06
C PHE A 195 17.78 20.47 -37.94
N PRO A 196 16.99 19.95 -38.91
CA PRO A 196 16.33 18.66 -38.76
C PRO A 196 17.33 17.51 -38.52
N VAL A 197 18.44 17.49 -39.24
CA VAL A 197 19.47 16.44 -39.10
C VAL A 197 20.00 16.38 -37.67
N VAL A 198 20.30 17.54 -37.07
CA VAL A 198 20.85 17.61 -35.71
C VAL A 198 19.81 17.14 -34.70
N VAL A 199 18.57 17.62 -34.81
CA VAL A 199 17.50 17.26 -33.87
C VAL A 199 17.20 15.76 -33.93
N PHE A 200 17.03 15.19 -35.14
CA PHE A 200 16.79 13.75 -35.25
C PHE A 200 17.98 12.90 -34.81
N SER A 201 19.22 13.36 -35.07
CA SER A 201 20.42 12.69 -34.55
C SER A 201 20.49 12.69 -33.02
N VAL A 202 20.16 13.81 -32.39
CA VAL A 202 20.10 13.92 -30.91
C VAL A 202 19.00 13.01 -30.33
N VAL A 203 17.81 12.97 -30.93
CA VAL A 203 16.71 12.09 -30.53
C VAL A 203 17.11 10.62 -30.67
N ALA A 204 17.74 10.25 -31.78
CA ALA A 204 18.23 8.90 -32.00
C ALA A 204 19.34 8.50 -31.02
N LEU A 205 20.29 9.40 -30.77
CA LEU A 205 21.34 9.18 -29.77
C LEU A 205 20.75 8.99 -28.37
N TRP A 206 19.77 9.81 -27.98
CA TRP A 206 19.08 9.68 -26.71
C TRP A 206 18.32 8.35 -26.62
N ALA A 207 17.61 7.95 -27.68
CA ALA A 207 16.94 6.64 -27.75
C ALA A 207 17.93 5.49 -27.55
N CYS A 208 19.13 5.58 -28.18
CA CYS A 208 20.19 4.59 -27.98
C CYS A 208 20.69 4.55 -26.53
N VAL A 209 21.03 5.71 -25.97
CA VAL A 209 21.54 5.79 -24.60
C VAL A 209 20.54 5.17 -23.62
N THR A 210 19.25 5.53 -23.73
CA THR A 210 18.22 4.98 -22.86
C THR A 210 18.00 3.48 -23.10
N LEU A 211 18.16 3.00 -24.32
CA LEU A 211 18.08 1.58 -24.65
C LEU A 211 19.23 0.79 -24.04
N VAL A 212 20.46 1.29 -24.12
CA VAL A 212 21.65 0.67 -23.46
C VAL A 212 21.47 0.64 -21.96
N VAL A 213 21.02 1.75 -21.35
CA VAL A 213 20.74 1.82 -19.91
C VAL A 213 19.63 0.83 -19.52
N SER A 214 18.60 0.69 -20.37
CA SER A 214 17.51 -0.28 -20.17
C SER A 214 18.03 -1.72 -20.17
N ILE A 215 18.85 -2.08 -21.19
CA ILE A 215 19.47 -3.40 -21.27
C ILE A 215 20.31 -3.68 -20.03
N ALA A 216 21.20 -2.74 -19.67
CA ALA A 216 22.07 -2.88 -18.52
C ALA A 216 21.29 -3.04 -17.21
N LEU A 217 20.27 -2.19 -16.96
CA LEU A 217 19.44 -2.24 -15.78
C LEU A 217 18.62 -3.55 -15.69
N LYS A 218 17.97 -3.94 -16.80
CA LYS A 218 17.17 -5.18 -16.85
C LYS A 218 18.04 -6.42 -16.63
N LEU A 219 19.21 -6.49 -17.28
CA LEU A 219 20.14 -7.61 -17.13
C LEU A 219 20.70 -7.67 -15.70
N ALA A 220 21.15 -6.55 -15.15
CA ALA A 220 21.67 -6.48 -13.79
C ALA A 220 20.60 -6.88 -12.76
N ALA A 221 19.39 -6.36 -12.88
CA ALA A 221 18.29 -6.71 -12.00
C ALA A 221 17.89 -8.19 -12.15
N PHE A 222 17.81 -8.70 -13.38
CA PHE A 222 17.49 -10.11 -13.63
C PHE A 222 18.52 -11.05 -13.00
N VAL A 223 19.82 -10.80 -13.21
CA VAL A 223 20.90 -11.59 -12.62
C VAL A 223 20.90 -11.50 -11.09
N ALA A 224 20.72 -10.28 -10.55
CA ALA A 224 20.60 -10.09 -9.11
C ALA A 224 19.40 -10.87 -8.53
N SER A 225 18.24 -10.84 -9.18
CA SER A 225 17.03 -11.54 -8.73
C SER A 225 17.15 -13.06 -8.70
N ALA A 226 18.14 -13.64 -9.40
CA ALA A 226 18.42 -15.06 -9.35
C ALA A 226 19.14 -15.49 -8.06
N ARG A 227 19.73 -14.54 -7.32
CA ARG A 227 20.30 -14.83 -6.01
C ARG A 227 19.15 -15.06 -5.04
N PRO A 228 19.23 -16.08 -4.16
CA PRO A 228 18.23 -16.25 -3.13
C PRO A 228 18.19 -14.96 -2.30
N ALA A 229 17.00 -14.33 -2.22
CA ALA A 229 16.77 -13.29 -1.25
C ALA A 229 17.18 -13.82 0.13
N PRO A 230 17.66 -12.97 1.07
CA PRO A 230 17.86 -13.42 2.44
C PRO A 230 16.52 -14.03 2.87
N ARG A 231 16.46 -15.36 2.88
CA ARG A 231 15.26 -16.07 3.30
C ARG A 231 14.98 -15.61 4.72
N ALA A 232 13.85 -14.96 4.96
CA ALA A 232 13.17 -15.23 6.20
C ALA A 232 13.18 -16.75 6.34
N SER A 233 13.73 -17.27 7.44
CA SER A 233 13.86 -18.73 7.67
C SER A 233 12.60 -19.42 7.16
N PRO A 234 12.72 -20.54 6.44
CA PRO A 234 11.58 -21.15 5.80
C PRO A 234 10.53 -21.42 6.87
N THR A 235 9.44 -20.68 6.81
CA THR A 235 8.18 -21.06 7.45
C THR A 235 7.64 -22.22 6.63
N GLY A 236 8.37 -23.33 6.68
CA GLY A 236 7.84 -24.62 6.29
C GLY A 236 6.80 -25.02 7.31
N ALA A 237 5.74 -25.68 6.89
CA ALA A 237 4.63 -26.16 7.69
C ALA A 237 5.04 -27.01 8.92
N HIS A 238 6.31 -27.26 9.14
CA HIS A 238 6.87 -27.99 10.29
C HIS A 238 8.22 -27.36 10.69
N GLY A 239 8.18 -26.39 11.61
CA GLY A 239 9.39 -25.87 12.24
C GLY A 239 9.54 -24.37 12.19
N VAL A 240 8.64 -23.65 12.87
CA VAL A 240 8.92 -22.31 13.35
C VAL A 240 10.05 -22.44 14.37
N PRO A 241 11.23 -21.79 14.17
CA PRO A 241 12.08 -21.55 15.33
C PRO A 241 11.20 -20.77 16.30
N ALA A 242 11.07 -21.26 17.50
CA ALA A 242 10.34 -20.61 18.58
C ALA A 242 11.07 -19.32 18.97
N ASP A 243 10.97 -18.29 18.14
CA ASP A 243 11.25 -16.92 18.53
C ASP A 243 10.05 -16.52 19.39
N ASN A 244 10.24 -16.62 20.70
CA ASN A 244 9.22 -16.39 21.73
C ASN A 244 8.76 -14.91 21.81
N LYS A 245 9.08 -14.10 20.81
CA LYS A 245 8.63 -12.71 20.77
C LYS A 245 7.13 -12.66 20.44
N PRO A 246 6.32 -11.99 21.28
CA PRO A 246 4.90 -11.82 21.02
C PRO A 246 4.68 -11.08 19.70
N LEU A 247 3.63 -11.46 18.98
CA LEU A 247 3.28 -10.83 17.71
C LEU A 247 2.83 -9.38 17.93
N PRO A 248 3.27 -8.42 17.09
CA PRO A 248 2.89 -7.01 17.21
C PRO A 248 1.46 -6.73 16.73
N LYS A 249 0.89 -5.60 17.12
CA LYS A 249 -0.37 -5.11 16.57
C LYS A 249 -0.16 -4.55 15.16
N VAL A 250 -1.03 -4.93 14.23
CA VAL A 250 -0.99 -4.51 12.82
C VAL A 250 -2.27 -3.76 12.46
N SER A 251 -2.14 -2.54 11.96
CA SER A 251 -3.26 -1.82 11.35
C SER A 251 -3.21 -1.93 9.83
N ILE A 252 -4.36 -2.20 9.21
CA ILE A 252 -4.52 -2.24 7.76
C ILE A 252 -5.44 -1.08 7.36
N ILE A 253 -4.97 -0.20 6.51
CA ILE A 253 -5.76 0.90 5.94
C ILE A 253 -6.30 0.43 4.59
N VAL A 254 -7.62 0.50 4.42
CA VAL A 254 -8.30 0.14 3.18
C VAL A 254 -9.15 1.33 2.72
N PRO A 255 -8.67 2.14 1.77
CA PRO A 255 -9.44 3.24 1.23
C PRO A 255 -10.53 2.74 0.28
N LEU A 256 -11.77 3.18 0.52
CA LEU A 256 -12.96 2.82 -0.25
C LEU A 256 -13.60 4.08 -0.85
N PHE A 257 -13.95 4.02 -2.13
CA PHE A 257 -14.66 5.12 -2.80
C PHE A 257 -15.59 4.62 -3.89
N ARG A 258 -16.92 4.79 -3.69
CA ARG A 258 -17.99 4.36 -4.60
C ARG A 258 -17.96 2.85 -4.88
N GLU A 259 -17.83 2.07 -3.79
CA GLU A 259 -17.78 0.61 -3.84
C GLU A 259 -19.12 0.02 -3.35
N THR A 260 -19.74 -0.85 -4.14
CA THR A 260 -21.01 -1.51 -3.79
C THR A 260 -20.89 -3.02 -3.66
N GLU A 261 -20.22 -3.67 -4.61
CA GLU A 261 -20.12 -5.14 -4.68
C GLU A 261 -18.88 -5.67 -3.97
N ILE A 262 -17.84 -4.84 -3.89
CA ILE A 262 -16.51 -5.24 -3.42
C ILE A 262 -16.48 -5.38 -1.90
N ALA A 263 -17.33 -4.66 -1.15
CA ALA A 263 -17.30 -4.67 0.32
C ALA A 263 -17.48 -6.10 0.90
N HIS A 264 -18.38 -6.91 0.38
CA HIS A 264 -18.56 -8.30 0.81
C HIS A 264 -17.35 -9.18 0.46
N HIS A 265 -16.79 -9.01 -0.73
CA HIS A 265 -15.61 -9.76 -1.16
C HIS A 265 -14.40 -9.43 -0.27
N LEU A 266 -14.10 -8.15 -0.07
CA LEU A 266 -13.03 -7.65 0.78
C LEU A 266 -13.14 -8.19 2.21
N ILE A 267 -14.32 -8.06 2.85
CA ILE A 267 -14.52 -8.55 4.21
C ILE A 267 -14.29 -10.06 4.26
N GLY A 268 -14.77 -10.82 3.29
CA GLY A 268 -14.51 -12.25 3.18
C GLY A 268 -13.02 -12.59 3.03
N CYS A 269 -12.24 -11.79 2.29
CA CYS A 269 -10.78 -11.94 2.19
C CYS A 269 -10.08 -11.63 3.52
N LEU A 270 -10.46 -10.55 4.19
CA LEU A 270 -9.90 -10.15 5.48
C LEU A 270 -10.21 -11.16 6.59
N GLN A 271 -11.39 -11.78 6.58
CA GLN A 271 -11.76 -12.82 7.54
C GLN A 271 -10.91 -14.08 7.40
N ARG A 272 -10.42 -14.40 6.19
CA ARG A 272 -9.53 -15.55 5.93
C ARG A 272 -8.10 -15.35 6.43
N LEU A 273 -7.69 -14.13 6.78
CA LEU A 273 -6.36 -13.89 7.36
C LEU A 273 -6.16 -14.71 8.63
N THR A 274 -5.05 -15.41 8.73
CA THR A 274 -4.73 -16.29 9.87
C THR A 274 -4.13 -15.57 11.07
N TYR A 275 -3.84 -14.27 10.94
CA TYR A 275 -3.31 -13.46 12.03
C TYR A 275 -4.32 -13.32 13.18
N PRO A 276 -3.87 -13.33 14.47
CA PRO A 276 -4.77 -13.17 15.61
C PRO A 276 -5.62 -11.91 15.50
N LYS A 277 -6.94 -12.07 15.59
CA LYS A 277 -7.89 -10.97 15.37
C LYS A 277 -7.77 -9.85 16.39
N CYS A 278 -7.36 -10.17 17.62
CA CYS A 278 -7.06 -9.20 18.68
C CYS A 278 -5.86 -8.29 18.39
N LEU A 279 -4.98 -8.70 17.45
CA LEU A 279 -3.83 -7.92 16.99
C LEU A 279 -4.06 -7.25 15.63
N LEU A 280 -5.24 -7.44 15.02
CA LEU A 280 -5.66 -6.78 13.81
C LEU A 280 -6.50 -5.54 14.11
N ASP A 281 -6.25 -4.45 13.40
CA ASP A 281 -7.01 -3.21 13.41
C ASP A 281 -7.22 -2.78 11.95
N VAL A 282 -8.34 -3.17 11.35
CA VAL A 282 -8.63 -2.82 9.96
C VAL A 282 -9.47 -1.55 9.90
N VAL A 283 -8.93 -0.53 9.23
CA VAL A 283 -9.55 0.79 9.09
C VAL A 283 -10.04 0.95 7.66
N LEU A 284 -11.36 0.86 7.47
CA LEU A 284 -12.03 1.15 6.21
C LEU A 284 -12.20 2.66 6.06
N VAL A 285 -11.49 3.28 5.13
CA VAL A 285 -11.49 4.74 4.98
C VAL A 285 -12.48 5.16 3.92
N LEU A 286 -13.43 5.98 4.31
CA LEU A 286 -14.53 6.47 3.48
C LEU A 286 -14.43 7.98 3.32
N GLU A 287 -14.65 8.50 2.12
CA GLU A 287 -14.82 9.94 1.93
C GLU A 287 -16.21 10.38 2.42
N GLU A 288 -16.29 11.55 3.04
CA GLU A 288 -17.56 12.09 3.61
C GLU A 288 -18.67 12.23 2.56
N GLU A 289 -18.32 12.55 1.32
CA GLU A 289 -19.26 12.69 0.21
C GLU A 289 -19.79 11.36 -0.35
N ASP A 290 -19.12 10.23 -0.01
CA ASP A 290 -19.47 8.89 -0.52
C ASP A 290 -20.62 8.27 0.27
N ALA A 291 -21.83 8.76 0.03
CA ALA A 291 -23.05 8.20 0.65
C ALA A 291 -23.34 6.77 0.19
N LEU A 292 -22.85 6.36 -1.00
CA LEU A 292 -23.12 5.04 -1.57
C LEU A 292 -22.41 3.94 -0.76
N THR A 293 -21.09 4.03 -0.63
CA THR A 293 -20.29 3.05 0.13
C THR A 293 -20.68 3.04 1.61
N ARG A 294 -20.97 4.22 2.19
CA ARG A 294 -21.44 4.29 3.59
C ARG A 294 -22.75 3.54 3.83
N ARG A 295 -23.71 3.65 2.91
CA ARG A 295 -24.98 2.90 3.01
C ARG A 295 -24.76 1.40 2.86
N THR A 296 -23.89 0.98 1.93
CA THR A 296 -23.55 -0.43 1.74
C THR A 296 -22.92 -1.03 3.00
N LEU A 297 -21.93 -0.33 3.58
CA LEU A 297 -21.28 -0.80 4.81
C LEU A 297 -22.19 -0.79 6.03
N ALA A 298 -23.14 0.14 6.13
CA ALA A 298 -24.13 0.17 7.22
C ALA A 298 -25.09 -1.04 7.23
N GLN A 299 -25.16 -1.79 6.12
CA GLN A 299 -25.97 -3.02 5.99
C GLN A 299 -25.18 -4.29 6.33
N ILE A 300 -23.88 -4.17 6.58
CA ILE A 300 -22.98 -5.31 6.84
C ILE A 300 -22.62 -5.30 8.33
N ASP A 301 -22.78 -6.45 8.96
CA ASP A 301 -22.28 -6.64 10.33
C ASP A 301 -20.76 -6.81 10.31
N LEU A 302 -20.06 -5.76 10.72
CA LEU A 302 -18.60 -5.72 10.71
C LEU A 302 -18.04 -6.39 11.97
N PRO A 303 -17.04 -7.27 11.83
CA PRO A 303 -16.33 -7.80 12.99
C PRO A 303 -15.70 -6.69 13.83
N PRO A 304 -15.54 -6.85 15.16
CA PRO A 304 -15.04 -5.81 16.08
C PRO A 304 -13.65 -5.24 15.73
N TRP A 305 -12.86 -5.98 14.96
CA TRP A 305 -11.52 -5.58 14.51
C TRP A 305 -11.53 -4.84 13.15
N ILE A 306 -12.71 -4.65 12.55
CA ILE A 306 -12.90 -3.84 11.32
C ILE A 306 -13.79 -2.64 11.67
N ARG A 307 -13.33 -1.45 11.33
CA ARG A 307 -14.10 -0.23 11.63
C ARG A 307 -14.01 0.80 10.50
N PRO A 308 -15.10 1.52 10.20
CA PRO A 308 -15.08 2.62 9.26
C PRO A 308 -14.52 3.89 9.91
N VAL A 309 -13.77 4.66 9.12
CA VAL A 309 -13.34 6.03 9.45
C VAL A 309 -13.73 6.94 8.29
N ILE A 310 -14.46 8.01 8.59
CA ILE A 310 -14.95 8.96 7.58
C ILE A 310 -13.96 10.11 7.48
N ALA A 311 -13.24 10.19 6.36
CA ALA A 311 -12.37 11.32 6.05
C ALA A 311 -13.22 12.53 5.63
N PRO A 312 -13.07 13.69 6.32
CA PRO A 312 -13.84 14.89 5.99
C PRO A 312 -13.48 15.44 4.61
N ASP A 313 -14.40 16.15 3.98
CA ASP A 313 -14.13 16.81 2.70
C ASP A 313 -12.93 17.77 2.82
N GLY A 314 -12.09 17.79 1.77
CA GLY A 314 -10.85 18.59 1.72
C GLY A 314 -10.18 18.48 0.35
N GLN A 315 -9.02 19.12 0.22
CA GLN A 315 -8.28 19.18 -1.05
C GLN A 315 -6.81 18.76 -0.89
N PRO A 316 -6.29 17.97 -1.83
CA PRO A 316 -6.93 17.37 -3.00
C PRO A 316 -7.81 16.16 -2.61
N ARG A 317 -8.81 15.83 -3.43
CA ARG A 317 -9.62 14.60 -3.26
C ARG A 317 -8.88 13.41 -3.83
N THR A 318 -8.04 12.80 -3.01
CA THR A 318 -7.14 11.71 -3.42
C THR A 318 -7.08 10.62 -2.36
N LYS A 319 -6.79 9.39 -2.80
CA LYS A 319 -6.55 8.22 -1.94
C LYS A 319 -5.51 8.52 -0.84
N PRO A 320 -4.31 9.09 -1.13
CA PRO A 320 -3.31 9.34 -0.09
C PRO A 320 -3.74 10.36 0.97
N ARG A 321 -4.58 11.35 0.64
CA ARG A 321 -5.15 12.25 1.65
C ARG A 321 -6.04 11.49 2.63
N ALA A 322 -6.91 10.63 2.13
CA ALA A 322 -7.78 9.80 2.97
C ALA A 322 -6.96 8.84 3.86
N MET A 323 -5.92 8.21 3.31
CA MET A 323 -5.00 7.36 4.07
C MET A 323 -4.26 8.14 5.16
N ASN A 324 -3.77 9.35 4.86
CA ASN A 324 -3.13 10.23 5.84
C ASN A 324 -4.04 10.58 7.01
N TYR A 325 -5.32 10.83 6.73
CA TYR A 325 -6.32 11.09 7.77
C TYR A 325 -6.54 9.84 8.65
N ALA A 326 -6.71 8.68 8.02
CA ALA A 326 -6.96 7.43 8.71
C ALA A 326 -5.78 6.94 9.55
N LEU A 327 -4.55 7.29 9.18
CA LEU A 327 -3.33 6.87 9.88
C LEU A 327 -3.33 7.25 11.37
N ASP A 328 -3.91 8.40 11.73
CA ASP A 328 -3.99 8.85 13.12
C ASP A 328 -5.01 8.04 13.96
N PHE A 329 -5.93 7.35 13.30
CA PHE A 329 -6.87 6.43 13.96
C PHE A 329 -6.30 5.03 14.17
N CYS A 330 -5.27 4.64 13.41
CA CYS A 330 -4.64 3.33 13.50
C CYS A 330 -3.97 3.07 14.84
N GLN A 331 -3.96 1.81 15.28
CA GLN A 331 -3.41 1.39 16.58
C GLN A 331 -2.12 0.57 16.46
N GLY A 332 -1.84 0.01 15.26
CA GLY A 332 -0.73 -0.91 15.03
C GLY A 332 0.64 -0.24 14.99
N ASP A 333 1.66 -0.98 15.41
CA ASP A 333 3.06 -0.64 15.22
C ASP A 333 3.53 -0.87 13.78
N ILE A 334 2.79 -1.71 13.05
CA ILE A 334 2.95 -1.97 11.63
C ILE A 334 1.70 -1.46 10.93
N ILE A 335 1.90 -0.68 9.87
CA ILE A 335 0.82 -0.14 9.03
C ILE A 335 0.86 -0.84 7.68
N GLY A 336 -0.21 -1.54 7.34
CA GLY A 336 -0.42 -2.19 6.05
C GLY A 336 -1.39 -1.40 5.18
N ILE A 337 -1.24 -1.51 3.85
CA ILE A 337 -2.16 -0.93 2.87
C ILE A 337 -2.69 -2.04 1.98
N LEU A 338 -4.01 -2.10 1.85
CA LEU A 338 -4.72 -2.93 0.90
C LEU A 338 -5.75 -2.09 0.13
N ASP A 339 -5.99 -2.45 -1.12
CA ASP A 339 -7.04 -1.85 -1.93
C ASP A 339 -8.36 -2.66 -1.81
N ALA A 340 -9.46 -2.10 -2.27
CA ALA A 340 -10.79 -2.70 -2.11
C ALA A 340 -10.92 -4.08 -2.78
N GLU A 341 -10.24 -4.27 -3.91
CA GLU A 341 -10.24 -5.51 -4.70
C GLU A 341 -9.21 -6.55 -4.27
N ASP A 342 -8.41 -6.26 -3.25
CA ASP A 342 -7.29 -7.09 -2.85
C ASP A 342 -7.70 -8.40 -2.19
N ALA A 343 -7.04 -9.47 -2.62
CA ALA A 343 -7.10 -10.79 -2.03
C ALA A 343 -5.71 -11.22 -1.54
N PRO A 344 -5.30 -10.83 -0.32
CA PRO A 344 -4.00 -11.18 0.24
C PRO A 344 -3.92 -12.68 0.59
N ASP A 345 -2.68 -13.22 0.57
CA ASP A 345 -2.41 -14.55 1.10
C ASP A 345 -2.86 -14.63 2.58
N PRO A 346 -3.50 -15.73 3.01
CA PRO A 346 -4.04 -15.84 4.38
C PRO A 346 -3.01 -15.64 5.48
N ASP A 347 -1.76 -16.06 5.30
CA ASP A 347 -0.67 -15.96 6.27
C ASP A 347 0.21 -14.70 6.09
N GLN A 348 -0.14 -13.84 5.13
CA GLN A 348 0.65 -12.67 4.74
C GLN A 348 1.07 -11.83 5.94
N ILE A 349 0.16 -11.49 6.84
CA ILE A 349 0.44 -10.61 7.98
C ILE A 349 1.39 -11.29 8.97
N THR A 350 1.26 -12.60 9.16
CA THR A 350 2.18 -13.37 10.00
C THR A 350 3.59 -13.35 9.45
N VAL A 351 3.74 -13.56 8.15
CA VAL A 351 5.04 -13.49 7.44
C VAL A 351 5.67 -12.10 7.61
N ILE A 352 4.88 -11.03 7.41
CA ILE A 352 5.30 -9.64 7.55
C ILE A 352 5.74 -9.34 9.00
N ALA A 353 4.91 -9.67 9.98
CA ALA A 353 5.19 -9.41 11.40
C ALA A 353 6.49 -10.11 11.85
N ARG A 354 6.66 -11.38 11.51
CA ARG A 354 7.88 -12.15 11.82
C ARG A 354 9.11 -11.59 11.12
N ARG A 355 8.96 -11.12 9.86
CA ARG A 355 10.08 -10.48 9.15
C ARG A 355 10.50 -9.19 9.85
N PHE A 356 9.58 -8.31 10.23
CA PHE A 356 9.91 -7.09 10.95
C PHE A 356 10.55 -7.33 12.32
N GLN A 357 10.18 -8.41 13.02
CA GLN A 357 10.80 -8.77 14.30
C GLN A 357 12.27 -9.16 14.16
N ASN A 358 12.66 -9.71 13.00
CA ASN A 358 14.00 -10.21 12.71
C ASN A 358 14.77 -9.31 11.74
N ALA A 359 14.15 -8.27 11.18
CA ALA A 359 14.79 -7.33 10.29
C ALA A 359 15.57 -6.26 11.06
N PRO A 360 16.70 -5.78 10.53
CA PRO A 360 17.36 -4.58 11.05
C PRO A 360 16.41 -3.38 11.13
N GLU A 361 16.69 -2.43 12.02
CA GLU A 361 15.81 -1.28 12.25
C GLU A 361 15.69 -0.35 11.04
N ASP A 362 16.70 -0.30 10.19
CA ASP A 362 16.70 0.47 8.94
C ASP A 362 15.79 -0.12 7.86
N VAL A 363 15.37 -1.40 7.99
CA VAL A 363 14.33 -2.02 7.18
C VAL A 363 12.97 -1.59 7.73
N VAL A 364 12.36 -0.61 7.08
CA VAL A 364 11.13 0.02 7.56
C VAL A 364 9.92 -0.23 6.65
N CYS A 365 10.16 -0.79 5.47
CA CYS A 365 9.12 -1.16 4.52
C CYS A 365 9.34 -2.58 4.00
N LEU A 366 8.26 -3.36 3.96
CA LEU A 366 8.20 -4.66 3.31
C LEU A 366 7.17 -4.59 2.18
N GLN A 367 7.59 -4.97 0.97
CA GLN A 367 6.74 -5.02 -0.22
C GLN A 367 6.54 -6.47 -0.64
N GLY A 368 5.31 -6.94 -0.64
CA GLY A 368 4.94 -8.22 -1.24
C GLY A 368 4.76 -8.12 -2.75
N ALA A 369 4.56 -9.25 -3.41
CA ALA A 369 4.30 -9.31 -4.83
C ALA A 369 2.82 -9.08 -5.13
N LEU A 370 2.53 -8.27 -6.14
CA LEU A 370 1.19 -8.12 -6.71
C LEU A 370 1.02 -9.10 -7.87
N ASP A 371 -0.15 -9.68 -7.99
CA ASP A 371 -0.51 -10.61 -9.05
C ASP A 371 -1.98 -10.41 -9.45
N TYR A 372 -2.42 -11.07 -10.52
CA TYR A 372 -3.79 -10.94 -10.99
C TYR A 372 -4.55 -12.27 -10.94
N TYR A 373 -5.80 -12.24 -10.44
CA TYR A 373 -6.64 -13.44 -10.37
C TYR A 373 -7.43 -13.72 -11.66
N ASN A 374 -7.45 -12.78 -12.62
CA ASN A 374 -8.18 -12.90 -13.90
C ASN A 374 -7.27 -12.98 -15.17
N PRO A 375 -6.07 -13.62 -15.15
CA PRO A 375 -5.13 -13.60 -16.28
C PRO A 375 -5.70 -14.26 -17.54
N ARG A 376 -6.69 -15.13 -17.41
CA ARG A 376 -7.28 -15.88 -18.55
C ARG A 376 -8.41 -15.15 -19.27
N GLN A 377 -8.83 -13.98 -18.79
CA GLN A 377 -10.02 -13.29 -19.28
C GLN A 377 -9.88 -12.87 -20.75
N ASN A 378 -8.76 -12.24 -21.13
CA ASN A 378 -8.46 -11.87 -22.51
C ASN A 378 -6.95 -11.65 -22.74
N TRP A 379 -6.57 -11.24 -23.94
CA TRP A 379 -5.18 -10.96 -24.30
C TRP A 379 -4.54 -9.86 -23.43
N LEU A 380 -5.25 -8.75 -23.20
CA LEU A 380 -4.74 -7.63 -22.43
C LEU A 380 -4.45 -8.02 -20.98
N ALA A 381 -5.36 -8.77 -20.33
CA ALA A 381 -5.16 -9.29 -18.98
C ALA A 381 -3.95 -10.24 -18.90
N ARG A 382 -3.74 -11.10 -19.94
CA ARG A 382 -2.56 -11.98 -20.00
C ARG A 382 -1.27 -11.17 -20.07
N CYS A 383 -1.20 -10.19 -20.96
CA CYS A 383 -0.01 -9.33 -21.11
C CYS A 383 0.26 -8.53 -19.83
N PHE A 384 -0.80 -8.03 -19.18
CA PHE A 384 -0.67 -7.28 -17.95
C PHE A 384 -0.17 -8.17 -16.80
N THR A 385 -0.62 -9.42 -16.72
CA THR A 385 -0.10 -10.40 -15.73
C THR A 385 1.36 -10.74 -16.01
N ILE A 386 1.78 -10.92 -17.27
CA ILE A 386 3.19 -11.15 -17.65
C ILE A 386 4.06 -9.96 -17.20
N GLU A 387 3.59 -8.73 -17.43
CA GLU A 387 4.29 -7.52 -17.01
C GLU A 387 4.45 -7.46 -15.48
N TYR A 388 3.38 -7.71 -14.70
CA TYR A 388 3.41 -7.70 -13.24
C TYR A 388 4.30 -8.81 -12.66
N ALA A 389 4.20 -10.03 -13.21
CA ALA A 389 5.10 -11.11 -12.83
C ALA A 389 6.57 -10.74 -13.08
N THR A 390 6.86 -10.05 -14.18
CA THR A 390 8.22 -9.56 -14.46
C THR A 390 8.64 -8.50 -13.47
N TRP A 391 7.77 -7.53 -13.20
CA TRP A 391 8.06 -6.40 -12.32
C TRP A 391 8.26 -6.85 -10.87
N PHE A 392 7.28 -7.52 -10.28
CA PHE A 392 7.30 -7.88 -8.86
C PHE A 392 8.16 -9.11 -8.53
N ARG A 393 8.43 -10.00 -9.50
CA ARG A 393 9.18 -11.23 -9.23
C ARG A 393 10.61 -11.22 -9.78
N ARG A 394 10.98 -10.26 -10.63
CA ARG A 394 12.33 -10.17 -11.21
C ARG A 394 12.93 -8.78 -11.07
N MET A 395 12.22 -7.72 -11.52
CA MET A 395 12.80 -6.39 -11.60
C MET A 395 12.94 -5.74 -10.22
N LEU A 396 11.88 -5.59 -9.45
CA LEU A 396 11.93 -4.98 -8.12
C LEU A 396 12.84 -5.75 -7.15
N PRO A 397 12.75 -7.10 -7.03
CA PRO A 397 13.68 -7.86 -6.19
C PRO A 397 15.13 -7.68 -6.60
N GLY A 398 15.42 -7.69 -7.91
CA GLY A 398 16.77 -7.47 -8.42
C GLY A 398 17.30 -6.07 -8.12
N MET A 399 16.49 -5.03 -8.32
CA MET A 399 16.86 -3.65 -7.98
C MET A 399 17.10 -3.48 -6.49
N ALA A 400 16.25 -4.07 -5.64
CA ALA A 400 16.43 -4.06 -4.19
C ALA A 400 17.75 -4.74 -3.77
N GLN A 401 18.09 -5.91 -4.36
CA GLN A 401 19.34 -6.62 -4.10
C GLN A 401 20.58 -5.86 -4.59
N LEU A 402 20.45 -5.08 -5.67
CA LEU A 402 21.50 -4.17 -6.11
C LEU A 402 21.65 -2.95 -5.19
N GLY A 403 20.78 -2.79 -4.20
CA GLY A 403 20.80 -1.67 -3.26
C GLY A 403 20.28 -0.36 -3.86
N PHE A 404 19.52 -0.40 -4.94
CA PHE A 404 18.87 0.78 -5.50
C PHE A 404 17.65 1.20 -4.66
N ALA A 405 17.30 2.47 -4.75
CA ALA A 405 15.99 2.92 -4.32
C ALA A 405 14.93 2.38 -5.29
N ILE A 406 13.87 1.77 -4.77
CA ILE A 406 12.82 1.15 -5.58
C ILE A 406 11.49 1.91 -5.44
N PRO A 407 10.73 2.09 -6.53
CA PRO A 407 9.36 2.54 -6.44
C PRO A 407 8.52 1.44 -5.80
N LEU A 408 7.64 1.82 -4.87
CA LEU A 408 6.72 0.88 -4.26
C LEU A 408 5.50 0.65 -5.16
N GLY A 409 4.86 -0.50 -5.03
CA GLY A 409 3.55 -0.76 -5.61
C GLY A 409 2.42 -0.20 -4.74
N GLY A 410 1.20 -0.05 -5.30
CA GLY A 410 0.08 0.65 -4.64
C GLY A 410 -0.50 -0.06 -3.42
N THR A 411 -0.26 -1.35 -3.27
CA THR A 411 -0.80 -2.19 -2.20
C THR A 411 0.20 -3.28 -1.78
N THR A 412 -0.17 -4.12 -0.82
CA THR A 412 0.73 -5.14 -0.22
C THR A 412 1.99 -4.51 0.36
N LEU A 413 1.81 -3.34 0.92
CA LEU A 413 2.83 -2.53 1.56
C LEU A 413 2.65 -2.53 3.06
N TYR A 414 3.74 -2.79 3.76
CA TYR A 414 3.76 -2.77 5.22
C TYR A 414 4.93 -1.93 5.71
N PHE A 415 4.65 -1.04 6.65
CA PHE A 415 5.61 -0.06 7.16
C PHE A 415 5.74 -0.16 8.68
N ARG A 416 6.95 0.06 9.20
CA ARG A 416 7.11 0.43 10.60
C ARG A 416 6.48 1.80 10.81
N ARG A 417 5.50 1.91 11.69
CA ARG A 417 4.75 3.15 11.94
C ARG A 417 5.66 4.34 12.21
N LYS A 418 6.67 4.17 13.07
CA LYS A 418 7.61 5.25 13.44
C LYS A 418 8.29 5.88 12.23
N ALA A 419 8.70 5.08 11.25
CA ALA A 419 9.32 5.58 10.04
C ALA A 419 8.31 6.31 9.14
N LEU A 420 7.09 5.78 9.03
CA LEU A 420 6.02 6.40 8.24
C LEU A 420 5.63 7.77 8.83
N ASP A 421 5.47 7.86 10.15
CA ASP A 421 5.19 9.12 10.84
C ASP A 421 6.35 10.13 10.68
N HIS A 422 7.61 9.67 10.76
CA HIS A 422 8.80 10.51 10.57
C HIS A 422 8.85 11.16 9.18
N LEU A 423 8.44 10.44 8.14
CA LEU A 423 8.42 10.92 6.75
C LEU A 423 7.18 11.77 6.41
N GLY A 424 6.22 11.88 7.32
CA GLY A 424 4.94 12.53 7.04
C GLY A 424 4.03 11.69 6.14
N ALA A 425 4.19 10.36 6.13
CA ALA A 425 3.38 9.39 5.39
C ALA A 425 3.32 9.67 3.87
N TRP A 426 2.14 9.71 3.25
CA TRP A 426 1.98 9.85 1.80
C TRP A 426 1.84 11.31 1.36
N ASP A 427 2.41 11.67 0.20
CA ASP A 427 2.12 12.98 -0.39
C ASP A 427 0.68 12.99 -0.94
N ALA A 428 -0.20 13.71 -0.26
CA ALA A 428 -1.61 13.83 -0.62
C ALA A 428 -1.85 14.30 -2.07
N HIS A 429 -0.88 14.98 -2.66
CA HIS A 429 -0.97 15.58 -4.00
C HIS A 429 -0.34 14.71 -5.09
N ASN A 430 0.37 13.63 -4.74
CA ASN A 430 0.98 12.74 -5.71
C ASN A 430 0.00 11.63 -6.13
N VAL A 431 -0.11 11.37 -7.42
CA VAL A 431 -1.01 10.34 -7.98
C VAL A 431 -0.35 8.93 -8.04
N THR A 432 0.91 8.84 -7.63
CA THR A 432 1.67 7.61 -7.32
C THR A 432 2.42 7.83 -6.02
N GLU A 433 1.67 8.06 -4.98
CA GLU A 433 2.13 8.34 -3.62
C GLU A 433 3.00 7.24 -3.03
N ASP A 434 2.77 6.02 -3.48
CA ASP A 434 3.49 4.79 -3.16
C ASP A 434 4.92 4.81 -3.73
N ALA A 435 5.04 5.02 -5.04
CA ALA A 435 6.35 5.10 -5.70
C ALA A 435 7.19 6.27 -5.14
N ASP A 436 6.57 7.43 -4.90
CA ASP A 436 7.19 8.58 -4.26
C ASP A 436 7.70 8.23 -2.86
N LEU A 437 6.88 7.57 -2.04
CA LEU A 437 7.25 7.15 -0.69
C LEU A 437 8.47 6.22 -0.71
N GLY A 438 8.57 5.30 -1.69
CA GLY A 438 9.73 4.43 -1.84
C GLY A 438 11.05 5.21 -2.01
N PHE A 439 11.03 6.27 -2.80
CA PHE A 439 12.20 7.14 -2.96
C PHE A 439 12.46 8.03 -1.74
N ARG A 440 11.41 8.53 -1.07
CA ARG A 440 11.57 9.28 0.19
C ARG A 440 12.18 8.42 1.29
N LEU A 441 11.76 7.16 1.44
CA LEU A 441 12.39 6.20 2.35
C LEU A 441 13.90 6.12 2.10
N ALA A 442 14.30 5.90 0.85
CA ALA A 442 15.71 5.80 0.50
C ALA A 442 16.51 7.08 0.74
N ARG A 443 15.92 8.28 0.54
CA ARG A 443 16.52 9.59 0.81
C ARG A 443 16.81 9.80 2.29
N HIS A 444 15.95 9.26 3.16
CA HIS A 444 16.10 9.33 4.62
C HIS A 444 16.92 8.17 5.20
N GLY A 445 17.57 7.37 4.36
CA GLY A 445 18.49 6.30 4.78
C GLY A 445 17.81 4.98 5.11
N PHE A 446 16.50 4.89 4.93
CA PHE A 446 15.74 3.66 5.16
C PHE A 446 15.83 2.68 4.00
N ARG A 447 15.51 1.43 4.28
CA ARG A 447 15.49 0.34 3.29
C ARG A 447 14.10 -0.27 3.15
N THR A 448 13.78 -0.62 1.92
CA THR A 448 12.64 -1.48 1.57
C THR A 448 13.16 -2.85 1.21
N GLU A 449 12.52 -3.91 1.72
CA GLU A 449 12.78 -5.29 1.31
C GLU A 449 11.58 -5.87 0.58
N MET A 450 11.87 -6.69 -0.43
CA MET A 450 10.87 -7.51 -1.09
C MET A 450 10.66 -8.79 -0.29
N ILE A 451 9.42 -9.19 -0.09
CA ILE A 451 9.04 -10.38 0.69
C ILE A 451 8.18 -11.31 -0.15
N ASP A 452 8.36 -12.64 0.05
CA ASP A 452 7.66 -13.68 -0.72
C ASP A 452 6.26 -13.94 -0.12
N THR A 453 5.34 -13.01 -0.37
CA THR A 453 3.90 -13.13 -0.14
C THR A 453 3.18 -12.40 -1.26
N VAL A 454 1.96 -12.81 -1.56
CA VAL A 454 1.23 -12.34 -2.73
C VAL A 454 -0.12 -11.73 -2.33
N THR A 455 -0.49 -10.66 -3.02
CA THR A 455 -1.86 -10.17 -3.06
C THR A 455 -2.34 -10.23 -4.51
N ALA A 456 -3.48 -10.88 -4.73
CA ALA A 456 -4.12 -10.96 -6.03
C ALA A 456 -5.10 -9.80 -6.21
N GLU A 457 -5.06 -9.16 -7.38
CA GLU A 457 -5.89 -8.02 -7.80
C GLU A 457 -6.67 -8.34 -9.09
N GLU A 458 -7.50 -7.41 -9.56
CA GLU A 458 -8.16 -7.48 -10.86
C GLU A 458 -7.34 -6.79 -11.95
N ALA A 459 -6.88 -7.55 -12.98
CA ALA A 459 -6.26 -6.96 -14.15
C ALA A 459 -7.29 -6.23 -15.02
N ASN A 460 -6.99 -5.00 -15.43
CA ASN A 460 -7.78 -4.32 -16.43
C ASN A 460 -7.82 -5.10 -17.75
N CYS A 461 -9.01 -5.52 -18.14
CA CYS A 461 -9.28 -6.28 -19.36
C CYS A 461 -9.79 -5.41 -20.54
N ARG A 462 -9.97 -4.10 -20.34
CA ARG A 462 -10.44 -3.14 -21.35
C ARG A 462 -9.34 -2.13 -21.66
N LEU A 463 -9.14 -1.83 -22.94
CA LEU A 463 -8.03 -1.00 -23.41
C LEU A 463 -8.07 0.42 -22.82
N TRP A 464 -9.21 1.09 -22.85
CA TRP A 464 -9.30 2.47 -22.39
C TRP A 464 -9.11 2.65 -20.87
N PRO A 465 -9.72 1.84 -20.00
CA PRO A 465 -9.39 1.80 -18.56
C PRO A 465 -7.91 1.51 -18.29
N TRP A 466 -7.30 0.60 -19.03
CA TRP A 466 -5.86 0.32 -18.95
C TRP A 466 -5.01 1.55 -19.30
N ILE A 467 -5.34 2.26 -20.41
CA ILE A 467 -4.64 3.50 -20.81
C ILE A 467 -4.76 4.57 -19.72
N LYS A 468 -5.94 4.74 -19.13
CA LYS A 468 -6.16 5.68 -18.03
C LYS A 468 -5.31 5.35 -16.80
N GLN A 469 -5.29 4.10 -16.38
CA GLN A 469 -4.48 3.63 -15.25
C GLN A 469 -2.99 3.85 -15.52
N ARG A 470 -2.52 3.44 -16.68
CA ARG A 470 -1.11 3.59 -17.10
C ARG A 470 -0.70 5.05 -17.24
N SER A 471 -1.56 5.90 -17.80
CA SER A 471 -1.34 7.34 -17.90
C SER A 471 -1.18 7.98 -16.51
N ARG A 472 -2.01 7.60 -15.52
CA ARG A 472 -1.90 8.05 -14.15
C ARG A 472 -0.54 7.67 -13.53
N TRP A 473 -0.08 6.41 -13.74
CA TRP A 473 1.22 5.95 -13.23
C TRP A 473 2.39 6.72 -13.85
N LEU A 474 2.40 6.88 -15.18
CA LEU A 474 3.46 7.62 -15.86
C LEU A 474 3.48 9.10 -15.47
N LYS A 475 2.31 9.72 -15.31
CA LYS A 475 2.19 11.10 -14.79
C LYS A 475 2.77 11.22 -13.38
N GLY A 476 2.44 10.29 -12.51
CA GLY A 476 2.99 10.23 -11.15
C GLY A 476 4.51 10.06 -11.13
N TYR A 477 5.05 9.20 -11.99
CA TYR A 477 6.50 9.05 -12.15
C TYR A 477 7.17 10.34 -12.61
N MET A 478 6.58 11.04 -13.61
CA MET A 478 7.09 12.35 -14.05
C MET A 478 7.07 13.36 -12.90
N THR A 479 5.98 13.40 -12.14
CA THR A 479 5.82 14.29 -10.99
C THR A 479 6.87 13.98 -9.91
N THR A 480 6.99 12.72 -9.52
CA THR A 480 7.97 12.25 -8.53
C THR A 480 9.41 12.61 -8.95
N TYR A 481 9.78 12.33 -10.20
CA TYR A 481 11.10 12.70 -10.71
C TYR A 481 11.35 14.20 -10.61
N LEU A 482 10.42 15.04 -11.08
CA LEU A 482 10.54 16.50 -11.07
C LEU A 482 10.58 17.08 -9.65
N VAL A 483 9.85 16.49 -8.70
CA VAL A 483 9.87 16.90 -7.29
C VAL A 483 11.24 16.63 -6.69
N HIS A 484 11.74 15.40 -6.82
CA HIS A 484 13.03 15.02 -6.24
C HIS A 484 14.22 15.73 -6.90
N MET A 485 14.12 16.02 -8.20
CA MET A 485 15.14 16.75 -8.96
C MET A 485 15.10 18.29 -8.79
N ARG A 486 14.23 18.83 -7.93
CA ARG A 486 14.25 20.28 -7.60
C ARG A 486 15.61 20.73 -7.01
N ARG A 487 16.24 19.84 -6.24
CA ARG A 487 17.53 20.06 -5.59
C ARG A 487 18.45 18.86 -5.82
N PRO A 488 19.01 18.69 -7.04
CA PRO A 488 19.74 17.48 -7.41
C PRO A 488 20.99 17.23 -6.57
N GLY A 489 21.68 18.30 -6.14
CA GLY A 489 22.82 18.18 -5.24
C GLY A 489 22.47 17.67 -3.84
N LEU A 490 21.30 18.05 -3.31
CA LEU A 490 20.79 17.51 -2.06
C LEU A 490 20.38 16.04 -2.23
N LEU A 491 19.67 15.72 -3.29
CA LEU A 491 19.27 14.34 -3.62
C LEU A 491 20.49 13.43 -3.74
N PHE A 492 21.55 13.89 -4.43
CA PHE A 492 22.80 13.14 -4.56
C PHE A 492 23.47 12.90 -3.20
N ARG A 493 23.48 13.89 -2.29
CA ARG A 493 24.04 13.72 -0.93
C ARG A 493 23.22 12.73 -0.10
N GLN A 494 21.90 12.75 -0.21
CA GLN A 494 21.00 11.87 0.55
C GLN A 494 21.05 10.42 0.05
N LEU A 495 21.03 10.21 -1.26
CA LEU A 495 21.03 8.88 -1.86
C LEU A 495 22.43 8.26 -1.96
N GLY A 496 23.48 9.10 -2.05
CA GLY A 496 24.82 8.69 -2.47
C GLY A 496 24.88 8.38 -3.97
N ALA A 497 26.07 8.21 -4.51
CA ALA A 497 26.30 8.06 -5.96
C ALA A 497 25.56 6.85 -6.55
N TRP A 498 25.55 5.72 -5.85
CA TRP A 498 24.99 4.47 -6.37
C TRP A 498 23.45 4.50 -6.49
N LYS A 499 22.76 4.87 -5.41
CA LYS A 499 21.29 4.98 -5.43
C LYS A 499 20.83 6.12 -6.34
N PHE A 500 21.60 7.22 -6.43
CA PHE A 500 21.31 8.32 -7.36
C PHE A 500 21.43 7.86 -8.81
N LEU A 501 22.46 7.07 -9.15
CA LEU A 501 22.57 6.46 -10.49
C LEU A 501 21.38 5.54 -10.79
N GLY A 502 20.99 4.68 -9.85
CA GLY A 502 19.82 3.82 -9.99
C GLY A 502 18.52 4.61 -10.18
N PHE A 503 18.35 5.71 -9.45
CA PHE A 503 17.23 6.64 -9.61
C PHE A 503 17.17 7.24 -11.01
N GLN A 504 18.29 7.79 -11.51
CA GLN A 504 18.38 8.34 -12.87
C GLN A 504 18.10 7.27 -13.92
N ALA A 505 18.74 6.10 -13.82
CA ALA A 505 18.56 5.02 -14.77
C ALA A 505 17.11 4.54 -14.82
N HIS A 506 16.47 4.36 -13.66
CA HIS A 506 15.07 3.95 -13.58
C HIS A 506 14.13 4.94 -14.30
N PHE A 507 14.20 6.24 -13.96
CA PHE A 507 13.31 7.23 -14.55
C PHE A 507 13.63 7.50 -16.01
N MET A 508 14.91 7.57 -16.39
CA MET A 508 15.30 7.70 -17.82
C MET A 508 14.72 6.58 -18.66
N VAL A 509 14.85 5.33 -18.19
CA VAL A 509 14.30 4.16 -18.90
C VAL A 509 12.78 4.22 -18.94
N ALA A 510 12.13 4.34 -17.79
CA ALA A 510 10.66 4.27 -17.68
C ALA A 510 9.96 5.35 -18.51
N LEU A 511 10.47 6.58 -18.50
CA LEU A 511 9.85 7.69 -19.21
C LEU A 511 10.24 7.71 -20.69
N SER A 512 11.55 7.59 -20.99
CA SER A 512 12.03 7.70 -22.38
C SER A 512 11.55 6.55 -23.27
N GLN A 513 11.50 5.32 -22.75
CA GLN A 513 11.06 4.17 -23.54
C GLN A 513 9.62 4.32 -24.05
N PHE A 514 8.72 4.86 -23.25
CA PHE A 514 7.34 5.10 -23.68
C PHE A 514 7.20 6.36 -24.55
N ILE A 515 7.90 7.45 -24.23
CA ILE A 515 7.85 8.68 -25.03
C ILE A 515 8.49 8.46 -26.41
N LEU A 516 9.60 7.73 -26.48
CA LEU A 516 10.32 7.43 -27.72
C LEU A 516 9.86 6.14 -28.39
N ALA A 517 8.81 5.50 -27.90
CA ALA A 517 8.31 4.25 -28.49
C ALA A 517 8.07 4.34 -30.00
N PRO A 518 7.51 5.42 -30.59
CA PRO A 518 7.38 5.52 -32.05
C PRO A 518 8.72 5.47 -32.78
N VAL A 519 9.75 6.10 -32.22
CA VAL A 519 11.12 6.09 -32.81
C VAL A 519 11.72 4.70 -32.69
N LEU A 520 11.63 4.07 -31.52
CA LEU A 520 12.14 2.72 -31.29
C LEU A 520 11.42 1.69 -32.15
N TRP A 521 10.11 1.81 -32.30
CA TRP A 521 9.30 0.92 -33.12
C TRP A 521 9.55 1.10 -34.62
N SER A 522 9.98 2.29 -35.08
CA SER A 522 10.33 2.49 -36.49
C SER A 522 11.50 1.61 -36.93
N PHE A 523 12.35 1.09 -36.02
CA PHE A 523 13.43 0.16 -36.39
C PHE A 523 12.93 -1.18 -36.91
N TRP A 524 11.67 -1.58 -36.69
CA TRP A 524 11.05 -2.72 -37.34
C TRP A 524 11.03 -2.56 -38.88
N LEU A 525 10.94 -1.32 -39.41
CA LEU A 525 11.01 -1.05 -40.85
C LEU A 525 12.35 -1.51 -41.41
N VAL A 526 13.45 -1.29 -40.69
CA VAL A 526 14.79 -1.73 -41.13
C VAL A 526 14.86 -3.25 -41.22
N LEU A 527 14.28 -3.97 -40.26
CA LEU A 527 14.22 -5.43 -40.26
C LEU A 527 13.38 -5.98 -41.42
N LEU A 528 12.32 -5.29 -41.77
CA LEU A 528 11.44 -5.64 -42.89
C LEU A 528 12.02 -5.23 -44.28
N GLY A 529 13.21 -4.62 -44.30
CA GLY A 529 13.83 -4.13 -45.55
C GLY A 529 13.16 -2.89 -46.14
N LEU A 530 12.29 -2.24 -45.39
CA LEU A 530 11.58 -1.03 -45.80
C LEU A 530 12.44 0.23 -45.59
N PRO A 531 12.16 1.33 -46.34
CA PRO A 531 12.82 2.62 -46.13
C PRO A 531 12.57 3.11 -44.71
N HIS A 532 13.62 3.59 -44.04
CA HIS A 532 13.51 4.15 -42.70
C HIS A 532 13.50 5.69 -42.76
N PRO A 533 12.69 6.40 -41.96
CA PRO A 533 12.68 7.86 -41.94
C PRO A 533 14.05 8.50 -41.70
N PHE A 534 14.96 7.79 -41.06
CA PHE A 534 16.32 8.25 -40.78
C PHE A 534 17.34 7.91 -41.88
N ASP A 535 16.97 7.19 -42.96
CA ASP A 535 17.86 6.92 -44.10
C ASP A 535 18.39 8.22 -44.74
N ILE A 536 17.63 9.33 -44.62
CA ILE A 536 18.01 10.66 -45.13
C ILE A 536 19.10 11.30 -44.25
N PHE A 537 19.15 10.96 -42.95
CA PHE A 537 20.00 11.64 -41.95
C PHE A 537 21.16 10.79 -41.48
N MET A 538 21.11 9.47 -41.63
CA MET A 538 22.08 8.53 -41.09
C MET A 538 22.54 7.51 -42.10
N GLN A 539 23.81 7.10 -41.97
CA GLN A 539 24.34 6.00 -42.77
C GLN A 539 23.64 4.69 -42.45
N ARG A 540 23.42 3.85 -43.45
CA ARG A 540 22.76 2.55 -43.30
C ARG A 540 23.41 1.65 -42.24
N SER A 541 24.74 1.69 -42.11
CA SER A 541 25.49 0.96 -41.08
C SER A 541 25.09 1.36 -39.67
N VAL A 542 24.89 2.66 -39.44
CA VAL A 542 24.41 3.18 -38.12
C VAL A 542 23.01 2.67 -37.83
N LEU A 543 22.10 2.76 -38.82
CA LEU A 543 20.72 2.27 -38.65
C LEU A 543 20.67 0.78 -38.35
N VAL A 544 21.49 -0.03 -39.03
CA VAL A 544 21.60 -1.48 -38.77
C VAL A 544 22.12 -1.74 -37.36
N THR A 545 23.10 -0.96 -36.87
CA THR A 545 23.60 -1.07 -35.48
C THR A 545 22.52 -0.73 -34.49
N LEU A 546 21.75 0.35 -34.68
CA LEU A 546 20.64 0.74 -33.81
C LEU A 546 19.53 -0.30 -33.80
N CYS A 547 19.19 -0.84 -34.96
CA CYS A 547 18.23 -1.92 -35.10
C CYS A 547 18.69 -3.20 -34.35
N SER A 548 19.97 -3.55 -34.45
CA SER A 548 20.53 -4.71 -33.72
C SER A 548 20.47 -4.50 -32.22
N LEU A 549 20.75 -3.30 -31.73
CA LEU A 549 20.63 -2.94 -30.34
C LEU A 549 19.17 -3.03 -29.86
N PHE A 550 18.23 -2.48 -30.63
CA PHE A 550 16.79 -2.58 -30.37
C PHE A 550 16.34 -4.05 -30.30
N LEU A 551 16.70 -4.85 -31.27
CA LEU A 551 16.35 -6.28 -31.28
C LEU A 551 16.93 -7.03 -30.09
N THR A 552 18.16 -6.72 -29.70
CA THR A 552 18.79 -7.29 -28.49
C THR A 552 17.99 -6.94 -27.24
N ALA A 553 17.53 -5.68 -27.13
CA ALA A 553 16.68 -5.25 -26.00
C ALA A 553 15.34 -5.98 -25.97
N GLU A 554 14.71 -6.19 -27.11
CA GLU A 554 13.44 -6.92 -27.24
C GLU A 554 13.61 -8.39 -26.87
N VAL A 555 14.63 -9.07 -27.41
CA VAL A 555 14.93 -10.48 -27.09
C VAL A 555 15.21 -10.65 -25.59
N LEU A 556 16.00 -9.76 -24.99
CA LEU A 556 16.26 -9.78 -23.54
C LEU A 556 14.96 -9.58 -22.75
N SER A 557 14.12 -8.62 -23.16
CA SER A 557 12.84 -8.38 -22.47
C SER A 557 11.92 -9.59 -22.53
N LEU A 558 11.75 -10.21 -23.72
CA LEU A 558 10.96 -11.44 -23.89
C LEU A 558 11.53 -12.60 -23.07
N THR A 559 12.85 -12.72 -23.01
CA THR A 559 13.52 -13.74 -22.19
C THR A 559 13.19 -13.55 -20.70
N ILE A 560 13.31 -12.33 -20.20
CA ILE A 560 12.98 -12.02 -18.79
C ILE A 560 11.49 -12.29 -18.52
N HIS A 561 10.58 -11.91 -19.43
CA HIS A 561 9.15 -12.22 -19.33
C HIS A 561 8.90 -13.73 -19.24
N ALA A 562 9.55 -14.51 -20.12
CA ALA A 562 9.42 -15.96 -20.10
C ALA A 562 9.87 -16.57 -18.77
N PHE A 563 11.03 -16.16 -18.24
CA PHE A 563 11.51 -16.60 -16.92
C PHE A 563 10.60 -16.16 -15.78
N ALA A 564 9.97 -15.00 -15.87
CA ALA A 564 9.06 -14.51 -14.84
C ALA A 564 7.79 -15.37 -14.71
N VAL A 565 7.27 -15.87 -15.85
CA VAL A 565 6.06 -16.69 -15.90
C VAL A 565 6.32 -18.20 -16.00
N ALA A 566 7.57 -18.66 -15.91
CA ALA A 566 7.91 -20.09 -15.95
C ALA A 566 7.47 -20.87 -14.68
N ARG A 567 6.91 -20.21 -13.67
CA ARG A 567 6.37 -20.83 -12.44
C ARG A 567 5.10 -21.63 -12.73
N PRO A 568 4.78 -22.66 -11.91
CA PRO A 568 3.60 -23.51 -12.13
C PRO A 568 2.31 -22.72 -12.36
N ASP A 569 2.08 -21.69 -11.55
CA ASP A 569 0.84 -20.89 -11.58
C ASP A 569 0.68 -20.06 -12.88
N HIS A 570 1.79 -19.70 -13.53
CA HIS A 570 1.82 -18.79 -14.68
C HIS A 570 2.27 -19.45 -15.99
N ARG A 571 2.65 -20.74 -16.01
CA ARG A 571 3.13 -21.42 -17.23
C ARG A 571 2.19 -21.34 -18.42
N HIS A 572 0.91 -21.23 -18.18
CA HIS A 572 -0.12 -21.04 -19.21
C HIS A 572 0.02 -19.71 -19.96
N LEU A 573 0.82 -18.76 -19.46
CA LEU A 573 1.12 -17.47 -20.10
C LEU A 573 2.32 -17.52 -21.05
N LEU A 574 3.16 -18.55 -20.99
CA LEU A 574 4.37 -18.67 -21.85
C LEU A 574 4.07 -18.49 -23.33
N PRO A 575 3.01 -19.08 -23.92
CA PRO A 575 2.69 -18.89 -25.35
C PRO A 575 2.36 -17.43 -25.72
N TRP A 576 2.00 -16.61 -24.73
CA TRP A 576 1.61 -15.21 -24.93
C TRP A 576 2.78 -14.24 -24.78
N VAL A 577 3.93 -14.69 -24.27
CA VAL A 577 5.13 -13.84 -24.11
C VAL A 577 5.55 -13.15 -25.41
N PRO A 578 5.59 -13.79 -26.59
CA PRO A 578 5.93 -13.09 -27.82
C PRO A 578 4.99 -11.93 -28.17
N THR A 579 3.73 -11.98 -27.70
CA THR A 579 2.76 -10.92 -27.98
C THR A 579 3.00 -9.65 -27.15
N MET A 580 3.94 -9.67 -26.19
CA MET A 580 4.37 -8.49 -25.44
C MET A 580 4.96 -7.41 -26.36
N LEU A 581 5.49 -7.79 -27.52
CA LEU A 581 5.90 -6.84 -28.55
C LEU A 581 4.78 -5.90 -28.97
N PHE A 582 3.54 -6.39 -29.10
CA PHE A 582 2.37 -5.59 -29.48
C PHE A 582 1.72 -4.88 -28.28
N TYR A 583 2.00 -5.33 -27.06
CA TYR A 583 1.51 -4.72 -25.83
C TYR A 583 2.30 -3.46 -25.47
N ALA A 584 3.63 -3.49 -25.58
CA ALA A 584 4.50 -2.39 -25.15
C ALA A 584 4.16 -1.03 -25.79
N PRO A 585 3.82 -0.93 -27.12
CA PRO A 585 3.46 0.34 -27.74
C PRO A 585 2.21 1.02 -27.21
N LEU A 586 1.29 0.27 -26.59
CA LEU A 586 0.11 0.86 -25.93
C LEU A 586 0.53 1.83 -24.83
N GLY A 587 1.69 1.60 -24.22
CA GLY A 587 2.28 2.49 -23.23
C GLY A 587 2.63 3.88 -23.79
N ALA A 588 2.90 4.01 -25.10
CA ALA A 588 3.14 5.32 -25.71
C ALA A 588 1.89 6.22 -25.66
N ILE A 589 0.71 5.66 -25.97
CA ILE A 589 -0.56 6.39 -25.90
C ILE A 589 -0.79 6.91 -24.46
N ALA A 590 -0.53 6.05 -23.48
CA ALA A 590 -0.63 6.42 -22.07
C ALA A 590 0.40 7.49 -21.70
N ALA A 591 1.63 7.45 -22.22
CA ALA A 591 2.67 8.45 -21.95
C ALA A 591 2.31 9.84 -22.52
N TYR A 592 1.80 9.91 -23.73
CA TYR A 592 1.36 11.19 -24.31
C TYR A 592 0.17 11.77 -23.58
N LYS A 593 -0.81 10.93 -23.18
CA LYS A 593 -1.90 11.35 -22.29
C LYS A 593 -1.36 11.86 -20.95
N ALA A 594 -0.37 11.18 -20.37
CA ALA A 594 0.28 11.58 -19.12
C ALA A 594 0.97 12.95 -19.23
N LEU A 595 1.70 13.20 -20.32
CA LEU A 595 2.34 14.50 -20.60
C LEU A 595 1.30 15.63 -20.70
N TYR A 596 0.22 15.39 -21.44
CA TYR A 596 -0.89 16.33 -21.55
C TYR A 596 -1.48 16.67 -20.15
N GLU A 597 -1.80 15.65 -19.38
CA GLU A 597 -2.37 15.84 -18.03
C GLU A 597 -1.37 16.47 -17.03
N LEU A 598 -0.07 16.19 -17.16
CA LEU A 598 0.96 16.80 -16.31
C LEU A 598 0.94 18.32 -16.40
N VAL A 599 0.66 18.86 -17.58
CA VAL A 599 0.57 20.32 -17.81
C VAL A 599 -0.77 20.87 -17.36
N LEU A 600 -1.88 20.25 -17.75
CA LEU A 600 -3.22 20.81 -17.58
C LEU A 600 -3.90 20.40 -16.27
N ALA A 601 -3.72 19.15 -15.83
CA ALA A 601 -4.42 18.57 -14.68
C ALA A 601 -3.51 17.62 -13.86
N PRO A 602 -2.42 18.11 -13.23
CA PRO A 602 -1.41 17.26 -12.60
C PRO A 602 -1.96 16.39 -11.47
N PHE A 603 -2.95 16.86 -10.72
CA PHE A 603 -3.56 16.16 -9.57
C PHE A 603 -4.84 15.40 -9.92
N PHE A 604 -5.22 15.39 -11.20
CA PHE A 604 -6.43 14.67 -11.62
C PHE A 604 -6.24 13.16 -11.42
N TRP A 605 -7.10 12.60 -10.57
CA TRP A 605 -7.16 11.17 -10.31
C TRP A 605 -8.16 10.51 -11.25
N ASP A 606 -7.67 9.89 -12.32
CA ASP A 606 -8.51 9.14 -13.26
C ASP A 606 -8.83 7.76 -12.63
N LYS A 607 -9.98 7.69 -11.92
CA LYS A 607 -10.38 6.47 -11.21
C LYS A 607 -10.57 5.32 -12.22
N THR A 608 -10.00 4.18 -11.91
CA THR A 608 -10.22 2.93 -12.63
C THR A 608 -11.47 2.24 -12.08
N ALA A 609 -12.33 1.70 -12.93
CA ALA A 609 -13.45 0.87 -12.51
C ALA A 609 -12.96 -0.56 -12.33
N HIS A 610 -13.19 -1.12 -11.15
CA HIS A 610 -12.91 -2.51 -10.77
C HIS A 610 -14.20 -3.29 -10.57
N GLY A 611 -14.14 -4.62 -10.42
CA GLY A 611 -15.34 -5.46 -10.19
C GLY A 611 -16.00 -5.98 -11.46
N VAL A 612 -15.41 -5.76 -12.63
CA VAL A 612 -16.00 -6.19 -13.92
C VAL A 612 -15.97 -7.73 -14.07
N SER A 613 -15.03 -8.42 -13.41
CA SER A 613 -14.86 -9.88 -13.49
C SER A 613 -15.56 -10.66 -12.38
N LEU A 614 -15.97 -10.01 -11.29
CA LEU A 614 -16.62 -10.67 -10.14
C LEU A 614 -18.01 -11.22 -10.45
N GLY A 615 -18.66 -10.79 -11.55
CA GLY A 615 -19.94 -11.32 -12.02
C GLY A 615 -19.88 -12.74 -12.62
N SER A 616 -18.73 -13.39 -12.69
CA SER A 616 -18.57 -14.72 -13.26
C SER A 616 -17.65 -15.60 -12.43
N ARG A 617 -18.26 -16.37 -11.51
CA ARG A 617 -17.75 -17.51 -10.71
C ARG A 617 -16.99 -17.21 -9.43
N PRO A 618 -17.29 -17.95 -8.33
CA PRO A 618 -16.46 -17.97 -7.14
C PRO A 618 -15.08 -18.54 -7.51
N VAL A 619 -14.03 -17.83 -7.15
CA VAL A 619 -12.63 -18.27 -7.30
C VAL A 619 -12.42 -19.49 -6.42
N ARG A 620 -12.30 -20.68 -7.01
CA ARG A 620 -11.64 -21.81 -6.36
C ARG A 620 -10.14 -21.49 -6.35
N LEU A 621 -9.67 -20.86 -5.31
CA LEU A 621 -8.25 -20.85 -4.95
C LEU A 621 -7.90 -22.29 -4.56
N GLY A 622 -6.93 -22.87 -5.26
CA GLY A 622 -6.58 -24.26 -5.22
C GLY A 622 -6.33 -24.78 -3.82
N SER A 623 -7.12 -25.77 -3.41
CA SER A 623 -6.70 -26.72 -2.39
C SER A 623 -5.64 -27.63 -3.04
N ALA A 624 -4.39 -27.34 -2.80
CA ALA A 624 -3.36 -28.35 -2.95
C ALA A 624 -3.43 -29.24 -1.72
N ALA A 625 -4.07 -30.38 -1.82
CA ALA A 625 -3.71 -31.62 -1.12
C ALA A 625 -4.82 -32.67 -1.22
N SER A 626 -4.38 -33.87 -1.51
CA SER A 626 -5.07 -35.17 -1.38
C SER A 626 -6.04 -35.55 -2.49
N ASP A 627 -5.46 -36.11 -3.55
CA ASP A 627 -6.04 -37.26 -4.24
C ASP A 627 -4.93 -38.33 -4.33
N ASP A 628 -4.80 -39.09 -3.25
CA ASP A 628 -4.14 -40.38 -3.24
C ASP A 628 -5.16 -41.41 -2.78
N GLY A 629 -5.50 -42.29 -3.70
CA GLY A 629 -5.94 -43.62 -3.35
C GLY A 629 -7.43 -43.89 -3.39
N ALA A 630 -7.82 -44.59 -4.40
CA ALA A 630 -8.69 -45.74 -4.47
C ALA A 630 -9.59 -45.74 -5.71
N ASP A 631 -9.15 -46.41 -6.72
CA ASP A 631 -10.06 -47.27 -7.49
C ASP A 631 -9.29 -48.46 -8.04
N LEU A 632 -9.45 -49.56 -7.32
CA LEU A 632 -9.28 -50.93 -7.77
C LEU A 632 -10.63 -51.57 -7.63
N SER A 633 -11.39 -51.68 -8.72
CA SER A 633 -12.23 -52.82 -9.09
C SER A 633 -12.88 -52.56 -10.46
#